data_e400b2ae06e1e78e2155d7a28a3d2e30
#
_entry.id   e400b2ae06e1e78e2155d7a28a3d2e30
#
_cell.length_a   1.000
_cell.length_b   1.000
_cell.length_c   1.000
_cell.angle_alpha   90.00
_cell.angle_beta   90.00
_cell.angle_gamma   90.00
#
_symmetry.space_group_name_H-M   'P 1'
#
loop_
_entity.id
_entity.type
_entity.pdbx_description
1 polymer ?
#
loop_
_entity_poly.entity_id
_entity_poly.type
_entity_poly.pdbx_seq_one_letter_code
_entity_poly.pdbx_strand_id
1 'polypeptide(L)'
;MNQEIVKELDKILPVVVRVHGEHHPELHQVADLYAQLKDAPSAAVAAQLKEITDNFTAPADACPTFRKTYADLEALAGEPK
;
A
#
# COMPACT_ATOMS: atom_id res chain seq x y z
N MET A 1 -3.23 14.94 -0.21
CA MET A 1 -2.64 13.65 -0.61
C MET A 1 -1.93 13.84 -1.94
N ASN A 2 -0.76 13.23 -2.10
CA ASN A 2 0.04 13.42 -3.30
C ASN A 2 -0.58 12.71 -4.50
N GLN A 3 -1.02 13.49 -5.49
CA GLN A 3 -1.73 12.94 -6.63
C GLN A 3 -0.85 12.06 -7.52
N GLU A 4 0.43 12.37 -7.61
CA GLU A 4 1.33 11.55 -8.42
C GLU A 4 1.52 10.18 -7.82
N ILE A 5 1.64 10.11 -6.49
CA ILE A 5 1.76 8.83 -5.81
C ILE A 5 0.47 8.04 -5.95
N VAL A 6 -0.68 8.71 -5.84
CA VAL A 6 -1.97 8.05 -6.01
C VAL A 6 -2.09 7.47 -7.42
N LYS A 7 -1.70 8.24 -8.43
CA LYS A 7 -1.74 7.73 -9.80
C LYS A 7 -0.89 6.50 -9.99
N GLU A 8 0.30 6.52 -9.40
CA GLU A 8 1.19 5.36 -9.52
C GLU A 8 0.63 4.16 -8.80
N LEU A 9 0.12 4.35 -7.58
CA LEU A 9 -0.48 3.25 -6.83
C LEU A 9 -1.71 2.68 -7.54
N ASP A 10 -2.53 3.55 -8.14
CA ASP A 10 -3.67 3.07 -8.91
C ASP A 10 -3.24 2.14 -10.05
N LYS A 11 -2.05 2.35 -10.56
CA LYS A 11 -1.52 1.55 -11.66
C LYS A 11 -0.83 0.28 -11.17
N ILE A 12 0.02 0.39 -10.14
CA ILE A 12 0.86 -0.75 -9.76
C ILE A 12 0.25 -1.64 -8.69
N LEU A 13 -0.55 -1.10 -7.78
CA LEU A 13 -1.10 -1.91 -6.70
C LEU A 13 -1.98 -3.06 -7.21
N PRO A 14 -2.89 -2.86 -8.17
CA PRO A 14 -3.66 -3.99 -8.70
C PRO A 14 -2.78 -5.07 -9.31
N VAL A 15 -1.68 -4.69 -9.94
CA VAL A 15 -0.75 -5.65 -10.52
C VAL A 15 -0.09 -6.47 -9.42
N VAL A 16 0.37 -5.81 -8.36
CA VAL A 16 1.01 -6.48 -7.24
C VAL A 16 0.05 -7.44 -6.56
N VAL A 17 -1.20 -7.02 -6.36
CA VAL A 17 -2.20 -7.89 -5.75
C VAL A 17 -2.44 -9.13 -6.61
N ARG A 18 -2.53 -8.94 -7.93
CA ARG A 18 -2.79 -10.06 -8.83
C ARG A 18 -1.62 -11.04 -8.87
N VAL A 19 -0.39 -10.51 -8.91
CA VAL A 19 0.79 -11.34 -9.07
C VAL A 19 1.19 -12.00 -7.77
N HIS A 20 1.11 -11.27 -6.66
CA HIS A 20 1.64 -11.73 -5.38
C HIS A 20 0.58 -12.05 -4.35
N GLY A 21 -0.68 -11.75 -4.60
CA GLY A 21 -1.73 -11.89 -3.59
C GLY A 21 -1.95 -13.31 -3.12
N GLU A 22 -1.58 -14.30 -3.92
CA GLU A 22 -1.73 -15.69 -3.55
C GLU A 22 -0.76 -16.07 -2.43
N HIS A 23 0.46 -15.60 -2.51
CA HIS A 23 1.47 -15.86 -1.49
C HIS A 23 1.46 -14.81 -0.38
N HIS A 24 0.86 -13.67 -0.64
CA HIS A 24 0.75 -12.57 0.31
C HIS A 24 -0.68 -12.10 0.39
N PRO A 25 -1.56 -12.89 1.04
CA PRO A 25 -2.99 -12.54 1.08
C PRO A 25 -3.27 -11.21 1.79
N GLU A 26 -2.34 -10.73 2.61
CA GLU A 26 -2.50 -9.41 3.23
C GLU A 26 -2.61 -8.31 2.18
N LEU A 27 -2.15 -8.54 0.96
CA LEU A 27 -2.24 -7.54 -0.10
C LEU A 27 -3.69 -7.20 -0.45
N HIS A 28 -4.61 -8.14 -0.27
CA HIS A 28 -6.03 -7.85 -0.50
C HIS A 28 -6.53 -6.83 0.48
N GLN A 29 -6.10 -6.91 1.74
CA GLN A 29 -6.46 -5.91 2.73
C GLN A 29 -5.75 -4.59 2.47
N VAL A 30 -4.52 -4.64 2.00
CA VAL A 30 -3.79 -3.43 1.64
C VAL A 30 -4.54 -2.67 0.57
N ALA A 31 -5.02 -3.37 -0.47
CA ALA A 31 -5.77 -2.73 -1.54
C ALA A 31 -7.06 -2.12 -1.02
N ASP A 32 -7.76 -2.82 -0.14
CA ASP A 32 -9.00 -2.34 0.43
C ASP A 32 -8.77 -1.09 1.29
N LEU A 33 -7.74 -1.14 2.13
CA LEU A 33 -7.42 0.01 2.98
C LEU A 33 -6.96 1.21 2.15
N TYR A 34 -6.22 0.96 1.08
CA TYR A 34 -5.80 2.04 0.20
C TYR A 34 -7.02 2.70 -0.45
N ALA A 35 -8.00 1.89 -0.89
CA ALA A 35 -9.21 2.44 -1.47
C ALA A 35 -9.98 3.29 -0.45
N GLN A 36 -10.02 2.85 0.80
CA GLN A 36 -10.66 3.62 1.85
C GLN A 36 -9.92 4.92 2.10
N LEU A 37 -8.60 4.88 2.09
CA LEU A 37 -7.79 6.07 2.33
C LEU A 37 -8.00 7.11 1.24
N LYS A 38 -8.13 6.66 -0.01
CA LYS A 38 -8.39 7.58 -1.11
C LYS A 38 -9.75 8.23 -0.99
N ASP A 39 -10.73 7.45 -0.57
CA ASP A 39 -12.11 7.93 -0.48
C ASP A 39 -12.26 8.94 0.65
N ALA A 40 -11.68 8.63 1.81
CA ALA A 40 -11.78 9.48 2.98
C ALA A 40 -10.51 9.34 3.81
N PRO A 41 -9.51 10.21 3.60
CA PRO A 41 -8.27 10.11 4.36
C PRO A 41 -8.53 10.09 5.87
N SER A 42 -7.88 9.15 6.54
CA SER A 42 -8.15 8.89 7.95
C SER A 42 -6.88 8.39 8.62
N ALA A 43 -6.57 8.94 9.79
CA ALA A 43 -5.44 8.47 10.57
C ALA A 43 -5.62 7.01 10.99
N ALA A 44 -6.87 6.59 11.22
CA ALA A 44 -7.14 5.21 11.60
C ALA A 44 -6.82 4.26 10.45
N VAL A 45 -7.20 4.60 9.22
CA VAL A 45 -6.92 3.78 8.06
C VAL A 45 -5.41 3.75 7.80
N ALA A 46 -4.75 4.89 7.92
CA ALA A 46 -3.30 4.96 7.74
C ALA A 46 -2.58 4.07 8.76
N ALA A 47 -3.04 4.06 10.00
CA ALA A 47 -2.46 3.22 11.04
C ALA A 47 -2.65 1.74 10.72
N GLN A 48 -3.81 1.37 10.19
CA GLN A 48 -4.06 -0.02 9.79
C GLN A 48 -3.16 -0.43 8.65
N LEU A 49 -2.93 0.44 7.69
CA LEU A 49 -2.00 0.15 6.60
C LEU A 49 -0.60 -0.07 7.12
N LYS A 50 -0.16 0.77 8.04
CA LYS A 50 1.16 0.62 8.63
C LYS A 50 1.29 -0.72 9.34
N GLU A 51 0.25 -1.13 10.05
CA GLU A 51 0.29 -2.37 10.80
C GLU A 51 0.29 -3.58 9.88
N ILE A 52 -0.59 -3.61 8.89
CA ILE A 52 -0.71 -4.79 8.03
C ILE A 52 0.50 -4.96 7.12
N THR A 53 1.22 -3.89 6.84
CA THR A 53 2.42 -3.94 6.02
C THR A 53 3.70 -4.08 6.84
N ASP A 54 3.56 -4.29 8.14
CA ASP A 54 4.70 -4.40 9.04
C ASP A 54 5.59 -3.17 8.89
N ASN A 55 5.00 -2.02 9.11
CA ASN A 55 5.68 -0.73 8.99
C ASN A 55 6.23 -0.50 7.59
N PHE A 56 5.45 -0.91 6.57
CA PHE A 56 5.78 -0.72 5.15
C PHE A 56 7.07 -1.44 4.77
N THR A 57 7.28 -2.61 5.35
CA THR A 57 8.46 -3.43 5.08
C THR A 57 8.11 -4.46 4.03
N ALA A 58 8.71 -4.34 2.85
CA ALA A 58 8.46 -5.31 1.78
C ALA A 58 9.07 -6.66 2.16
N PRO A 59 8.39 -7.77 1.84
CA PRO A 59 8.94 -9.09 2.13
C PRO A 59 10.20 -9.36 1.32
N ALA A 60 10.97 -10.34 1.77
CA ALA A 60 12.25 -10.66 1.14
C ALA A 60 12.11 -11.06 -0.32
N ASP A 61 10.98 -11.68 -0.67
CA ASP A 61 10.73 -12.14 -2.03
C ASP A 61 10.01 -11.10 -2.89
N ALA A 62 9.90 -9.86 -2.41
CA ALA A 62 9.20 -8.83 -3.17
C ALA A 62 9.98 -8.43 -4.42
N CYS A 63 9.26 -8.30 -5.53
CA CYS A 63 9.85 -7.77 -6.76
C CYS A 63 9.98 -6.25 -6.65
N PRO A 64 10.68 -5.59 -7.59
CA PRO A 64 10.83 -4.14 -7.52
C PRO A 64 9.50 -3.39 -7.50
N THR A 65 8.52 -3.86 -8.25
CA THR A 65 7.20 -3.21 -8.26
C THR A 65 6.50 -3.34 -6.90
N PHE A 66 6.63 -4.50 -6.27
CA PHE A 66 6.08 -4.72 -4.93
C PHE A 66 6.74 -3.76 -3.93
N ARG A 67 8.07 -3.65 -3.98
CA ARG A 67 8.79 -2.75 -3.09
C ARG A 67 8.40 -1.30 -3.33
N LYS A 68 8.22 -0.92 -4.59
CA LYS A 68 7.80 0.43 -4.92
C LYS A 68 6.41 0.73 -4.37
N THR A 69 5.53 -0.27 -4.44
CA THR A 69 4.18 -0.13 -3.91
C THR A 69 4.21 0.21 -2.42
N TYR A 70 5.02 -0.50 -1.65
CA TYR A 70 5.10 -0.24 -0.21
C TYR A 70 5.77 1.11 0.08
N ALA A 71 6.76 1.50 -0.73
CA ALA A 71 7.39 2.81 -0.57
C ALA A 71 6.37 3.92 -0.84
N ASP A 72 5.53 3.75 -1.86
CA ASP A 72 4.51 4.73 -2.18
C ASP A 72 3.45 4.80 -1.08
N LEU A 73 3.06 3.64 -0.53
CA LEU A 73 2.10 3.62 0.57
C LEU A 73 2.66 4.32 1.80
N GLU A 74 3.94 4.13 2.07
CA GLU A 74 4.58 4.80 3.19
C GLU A 74 4.56 6.31 2.99
N ALA A 75 4.79 6.76 1.77
CA ALA A 75 4.78 8.19 1.47
C ALA A 75 3.40 8.79 1.69
N LEU A 76 2.34 8.01 1.46
CA LEU A 76 0.98 8.50 1.65
C LEU A 76 0.51 8.38 3.09
N ALA A 77 0.77 7.24 3.71
CA ALA A 77 0.11 6.88 4.95
C ALA A 77 1.05 6.81 6.15
N GLY A 78 2.34 6.57 5.92
CA GLY A 78 3.30 6.42 7.00
C GLY A 78 3.85 7.73 7.50
N GLU A 79 3.49 8.80 6.89
CA GLU A 79 4.05 10.10 7.15
C GLU A 79 3.53 10.70 8.42
N PRO A 80 4.34 10.95 9.42
CA PRO A 80 3.84 11.42 10.72
C PRO A 80 3.51 12.89 10.77
N LYS A 81 3.83 13.63 9.78
CA LYS A 81 3.66 15.06 9.85
C LYS A 81 2.47 15.50 10.61
#